data_3837cb0c43ed9dd9ea68cf071745dade
#
_entry.id   3837cb0c43ed9dd9ea68cf071745dade
#
_cell.length_a   1.000
_cell.length_b   1.000
_cell.length_c   1.000
_cell.angle_alpha   90.00
_cell.angle_beta   90.00
_cell.angle_gamma   90.00
#
_symmetry.space_group_name_H-M   'P 1'
#
loop_
_entity.id
_entity.type
_entity.pdbx_description
1 polymer ?
#
loop_
_entity_poly.entity_id
_entity_poly.type
_entity_poly.pdbx_seq_one_letter_code
_entity_poly.pdbx_strand_id
1 'polypeptide(L)'
;ISKNVGSLARSYNNIRTKGQFKRLRKIIPLKIKKALKSTFYDISIFNSLGFQYFEKIDGHNFKELIKYLTYAKNCKESVVLHIMTQKGKGYELAENDKIGKWHGVSPFDIQTGEAIAKPIGKPYGNIIGDYLIDYVNTAENKELIRVITPAMSLGSGLTEFAKAHPEQFIDVGLAEENATLMASSMAHA
;
A
#
# COMPACT_ATOMS: atom_id res chain seq x y z
N ILE A 1 -4.36 24.46 15.30
CA ILE A 1 -4.19 23.43 16.38
C ILE A 1 -2.96 22.55 16.10
N SER A 2 -2.59 22.24 14.84
CA SER A 2 -1.47 21.33 14.52
C SER A 2 -0.05 21.85 14.82
N LYS A 3 0.19 23.17 14.82
CA LYS A 3 1.53 23.74 15.06
C LYS A 3 2.01 23.64 16.52
N ASN A 4 1.09 23.63 17.48
CA ASN A 4 1.45 23.58 18.92
C ASN A 4 1.77 22.14 19.39
N VAL A 5 1.15 21.13 18.80
CA VAL A 5 1.40 19.72 19.16
C VAL A 5 2.82 19.30 18.77
N GLY A 6 3.31 19.74 17.60
CA GLY A 6 4.68 19.43 17.15
C GLY A 6 5.78 20.10 17.98
N SER A 7 5.52 21.23 18.63
CA SER A 7 6.47 21.89 19.54
C SER A 7 6.53 21.19 20.89
N LEU A 8 5.40 20.75 21.43
CA LEU A 8 5.31 19.98 22.68
C LEU A 8 5.96 18.59 22.55
N ALA A 9 5.75 17.90 21.42
CA ALA A 9 6.39 16.62 21.16
C ALA A 9 7.93 16.73 21.04
N ARG A 10 8.43 17.80 20.42
CA ARG A 10 9.87 18.11 20.37
C ARG A 10 10.44 18.47 21.75
N SER A 11 9.72 19.24 22.54
CA SER A 11 10.09 19.59 23.92
C SER A 11 10.14 18.35 24.80
N TYR A 12 9.15 17.44 24.69
CA TYR A 12 9.11 16.17 25.40
C TYR A 12 10.30 15.25 25.03
N ASN A 13 10.63 15.15 23.74
CA ASN A 13 11.78 14.36 23.30
C ASN A 13 13.13 14.95 23.78
N ASN A 14 13.28 16.27 23.80
CA ASN A 14 14.45 16.94 24.35
C ASN A 14 14.61 16.75 25.86
N ILE A 15 13.49 16.71 26.60
CA ILE A 15 13.47 16.42 28.03
C ILE A 15 13.82 14.94 28.28
N ARG A 16 13.35 14.03 27.42
CA ARG A 16 13.59 12.58 27.51
C ARG A 16 15.07 12.20 27.37
N THR A 17 15.85 12.97 26.63
CA THR A 17 17.29 12.69 26.37
C THR A 17 18.21 13.24 27.46
N LYS A 18 17.76 14.17 28.30
CA LYS A 18 18.58 14.72 29.40
C LYS A 18 18.62 13.75 30.60
N GLY A 19 19.81 13.34 30.99
CA GLY A 19 20.11 12.25 31.96
C GLY A 19 19.44 12.33 33.34
N GLN A 20 18.92 13.48 33.76
CA GLN A 20 18.21 13.64 35.04
C GLN A 20 16.85 12.91 35.08
N PHE A 21 16.20 12.69 33.94
CA PHE A 21 14.91 12.01 33.87
C PHE A 21 15.00 10.48 33.87
N LYS A 22 16.18 9.88 33.72
CA LYS A 22 16.36 8.42 33.84
C LYS A 22 15.97 7.89 35.22
N ARG A 23 16.15 8.66 36.29
CA ARG A 23 15.76 8.28 37.65
C ARG A 23 14.24 8.39 37.89
N LEU A 24 13.59 9.45 37.43
CA LEU A 24 12.15 9.66 37.54
C LEU A 24 11.34 8.60 36.76
N ARG A 25 11.88 8.09 35.66
CA ARG A 25 11.22 7.06 34.84
C ARG A 25 11.04 5.71 35.55
N LYS A 26 11.84 5.41 36.59
CA LYS A 26 11.70 4.19 37.41
C LYS A 26 10.57 4.30 38.45
N ILE A 27 10.17 5.50 38.82
CA ILE A 27 9.22 5.76 39.94
C ILE A 27 7.78 5.95 39.42
N ILE A 28 7.58 6.31 38.15
CA ILE A 28 6.24 6.53 37.58
C ILE A 28 5.56 5.17 37.33
N PRO A 29 4.38 4.88 37.91
CA PRO A 29 3.64 3.65 37.67
C PRO A 29 3.34 3.44 36.19
N LEU A 30 3.35 2.19 35.73
CA LEU A 30 3.11 1.83 34.33
C LEU A 30 1.77 2.40 33.77
N LYS A 31 0.73 2.47 34.63
CA LYS A 31 -0.57 3.06 34.28
C LYS A 31 -0.48 4.54 33.94
N ILE A 32 0.30 5.31 34.70
CA ILE A 32 0.50 6.75 34.43
C ILE A 32 1.37 6.94 33.18
N LYS A 33 2.37 6.09 32.93
CA LYS A 33 3.15 6.11 31.68
C LYS A 33 2.27 5.82 30.47
N LYS A 34 1.33 4.86 30.57
CA LYS A 34 0.37 4.57 29.48
C LYS A 34 -0.59 5.75 29.26
N ALA A 35 -1.13 6.35 30.31
CA ALA A 35 -2.04 7.49 30.22
C ALA A 35 -1.36 8.75 29.64
N LEU A 36 -0.14 9.09 30.07
CA LEU A 36 0.64 10.17 29.51
C LEU A 36 1.02 9.90 28.04
N LYS A 37 1.32 8.65 27.70
CA LYS A 37 1.62 8.26 26.33
C LYS A 37 0.40 8.37 25.41
N SER A 38 -0.79 7.99 25.87
CA SER A 38 -2.04 8.08 25.10
C SER A 38 -2.52 9.52 24.87
N THR A 39 -2.12 10.48 25.73
CA THR A 39 -2.48 11.90 25.59
C THR A 39 -1.62 12.62 24.55
N PHE A 40 -0.44 12.07 24.20
CA PHE A 40 0.53 12.71 23.31
C PHE A 40 0.81 11.94 22.00
N TYR A 41 0.23 10.76 21.82
CA TYR A 41 0.34 9.97 20.59
C TYR A 41 -1.05 9.77 19.99
N ASP A 42 -1.14 9.89 18.69
CA ASP A 42 -2.33 9.49 17.95
C ASP A 42 -2.64 8.03 18.29
N ILE A 43 -3.79 7.80 18.93
CA ILE A 43 -4.24 6.46 19.26
C ILE A 43 -4.62 5.79 17.94
N SER A 44 -3.86 4.78 17.54
CA SER A 44 -4.22 3.97 16.38
C SER A 44 -5.58 3.29 16.62
N ILE A 45 -6.38 3.15 15.55
CA ILE A 45 -7.62 2.37 15.57
C ILE A 45 -7.37 0.96 16.13
N PHE A 46 -6.22 0.36 15.85
CA PHE A 46 -5.84 -0.97 16.37
C PHE A 46 -5.73 -0.99 17.89
N ASN A 47 -5.18 0.07 18.49
CA ASN A 47 -5.13 0.18 19.96
C ASN A 47 -6.54 0.31 20.54
N SER A 48 -7.45 1.00 19.88
CA SER A 48 -8.85 1.14 20.30
C SER A 48 -9.61 -0.18 20.23
N LEU A 49 -9.22 -1.07 19.31
CA LEU A 49 -9.74 -2.43 19.17
C LEU A 49 -9.09 -3.43 20.11
N GLY A 50 -8.19 -3.00 21.01
CA GLY A 50 -7.56 -3.86 22.00
C GLY A 50 -6.27 -4.55 21.56
N PHE A 51 -5.75 -4.24 20.36
CA PHE A 51 -4.49 -4.79 19.89
C PHE A 51 -3.28 -4.06 20.50
N GLN A 52 -2.18 -4.77 20.67
CA GLN A 52 -0.86 -4.16 20.84
C GLN A 52 -0.36 -3.72 19.45
N TYR A 53 -0.29 -2.42 19.18
CA TYR A 53 0.11 -1.89 17.89
C TYR A 53 1.52 -1.31 17.92
N PHE A 54 2.35 -1.73 16.96
CA PHE A 54 3.68 -1.21 16.71
C PHE A 54 3.75 -0.66 15.30
N GLU A 55 4.03 0.63 15.17
CA GLU A 55 4.08 1.32 13.88
C GLU A 55 5.50 1.60 13.42
N LYS A 56 5.66 1.77 12.10
CA LYS A 56 6.89 2.23 11.45
C LYS A 56 8.10 1.32 11.68
N ILE A 57 7.84 0.01 11.70
CA ILE A 57 8.92 -0.98 11.74
C ILE A 57 9.56 -1.03 10.35
N ASP A 58 10.86 -0.80 10.27
CA ASP A 58 11.60 -0.94 9.01
C ASP A 58 11.70 -2.42 8.62
N GLY A 59 10.93 -2.83 7.58
CA GLY A 59 10.91 -4.20 7.09
C GLY A 59 12.19 -4.63 6.36
N HIS A 60 13.07 -3.70 6.02
CA HIS A 60 14.40 -4.01 5.45
C HIS A 60 15.49 -4.11 6.52
N ASN A 61 15.18 -3.76 7.77
CA ASN A 61 16.06 -3.96 8.92
C ASN A 61 15.75 -5.28 9.63
N PHE A 62 16.38 -6.36 9.22
CA PHE A 62 16.15 -7.70 9.78
C PHE A 62 16.32 -7.77 11.30
N LYS A 63 17.28 -7.02 11.86
CA LYS A 63 17.51 -7.00 13.31
C LYS A 63 16.29 -6.43 14.06
N GLU A 64 15.73 -5.36 13.55
CA GLU A 64 14.54 -4.74 14.11
C GLU A 64 13.31 -5.64 13.90
N LEU A 65 13.13 -6.16 12.69
CA LEU A 65 12.02 -7.04 12.34
C LEU A 65 11.98 -8.29 13.23
N ILE A 66 13.10 -9.00 13.39
CA ILE A 66 13.22 -10.19 14.25
C ILE A 66 12.88 -9.83 15.70
N LYS A 67 13.31 -8.67 16.21
CA LYS A 67 12.99 -8.21 17.57
C LYS A 67 11.48 -8.09 17.78
N TYR A 68 10.75 -7.45 16.84
CA TYR A 68 9.31 -7.29 16.95
C TYR A 68 8.54 -8.60 16.73
N LEU A 69 8.98 -9.44 15.79
CA LEU A 69 8.42 -10.78 15.59
C LEU A 69 8.59 -11.67 16.81
N THR A 70 9.77 -11.62 17.44
CA THR A 70 10.03 -12.37 18.69
C THR A 70 9.15 -11.87 19.84
N TYR A 71 8.97 -10.54 19.94
CA TYR A 71 8.03 -9.97 20.90
C TYR A 71 6.61 -10.46 20.66
N ALA A 72 6.12 -10.36 19.41
CA ALA A 72 4.77 -10.78 19.05
C ALA A 72 4.53 -12.27 19.33
N LYS A 73 5.51 -13.13 19.00
CA LYS A 73 5.45 -14.58 19.29
C LYS A 73 5.25 -14.90 20.78
N ASN A 74 5.86 -14.11 21.66
CA ASN A 74 5.81 -14.33 23.11
C ASN A 74 4.71 -13.50 23.82
N CYS A 75 3.98 -12.68 23.08
CA CYS A 75 2.88 -11.89 23.63
C CYS A 75 1.64 -12.76 23.80
N LYS A 76 0.91 -12.58 24.91
CA LYS A 76 -0.37 -13.26 25.15
C LYS A 76 -1.55 -12.54 24.50
N GLU A 77 -1.38 -11.27 24.18
CA GLU A 77 -2.37 -10.41 23.54
C GLU A 77 -2.17 -10.42 22.02
N SER A 78 -3.21 -10.12 21.28
CA SER A 78 -3.11 -9.95 19.82
C SER A 78 -2.25 -8.74 19.47
N VAL A 79 -1.31 -8.92 18.53
CA VAL A 79 -0.33 -7.91 18.14
C VAL A 79 -0.51 -7.54 16.67
N VAL A 80 -0.49 -6.26 16.38
CA VAL A 80 -0.40 -5.73 15.01
C VAL A 80 0.98 -5.08 14.82
N LEU A 81 1.75 -5.58 13.87
CA LEU A 81 3.03 -5.02 13.46
C LEU A 81 2.85 -4.29 12.13
N HIS A 82 2.97 -2.96 12.15
CA HIS A 82 2.94 -2.15 10.93
C HIS A 82 4.35 -2.05 10.37
N ILE A 83 4.62 -2.86 9.36
CA ILE A 83 5.94 -2.98 8.74
C ILE A 83 5.94 -2.13 7.46
N MET A 84 6.93 -1.26 7.34
CA MET A 84 7.14 -0.44 6.17
C MET A 84 8.21 -1.05 5.29
N THR A 85 7.89 -1.23 4.02
CA THR A 85 8.81 -1.77 3.01
C THR A 85 8.81 -0.87 1.78
N GLN A 86 9.90 -0.91 1.03
CA GLN A 86 10.00 -0.33 -0.30
C GLN A 86 9.96 -1.47 -1.31
N LYS A 87 8.97 -1.46 -2.20
CA LYS A 87 8.87 -2.46 -3.28
C LYS A 87 10.10 -2.38 -4.18
N GLY A 88 10.68 -3.54 -4.50
CA GLY A 88 11.87 -3.61 -5.35
C GLY A 88 13.19 -3.23 -4.68
N LYS A 89 13.21 -3.05 -3.34
CA LYS A 89 14.40 -2.64 -2.58
C LYS A 89 15.64 -3.45 -2.90
N GLY A 90 16.72 -2.76 -3.28
CA GLY A 90 18.00 -3.35 -3.67
C GLY A 90 18.17 -3.52 -5.19
N TYR A 91 17.14 -3.20 -5.99
CA TYR A 91 17.22 -3.22 -7.44
C TYR A 91 16.66 -1.90 -8.01
N GLU A 92 17.54 -1.03 -8.49
CA GLU A 92 17.22 0.35 -8.84
C GLU A 92 16.09 0.46 -9.89
N LEU A 93 16.08 -0.42 -10.90
CA LEU A 93 15.04 -0.45 -11.93
C LEU A 93 13.65 -0.79 -11.34
N ALA A 94 13.60 -1.60 -10.29
CA ALA A 94 12.36 -1.93 -9.62
C ALA A 94 11.96 -0.88 -8.56
N GLU A 95 12.92 -0.24 -7.89
CA GLU A 95 12.66 0.84 -6.94
C GLU A 95 12.03 2.08 -7.63
N ASN A 96 12.42 2.34 -8.88
CA ASN A 96 11.94 3.46 -9.68
C ASN A 96 10.71 3.14 -10.53
N ASP A 97 10.14 1.94 -10.41
CA ASP A 97 9.00 1.50 -11.18
C ASP A 97 7.71 2.26 -10.81
N LYS A 98 7.16 3.00 -11.77
CA LYS A 98 5.92 3.77 -11.61
C LYS A 98 4.70 3.10 -12.26
N ILE A 99 4.91 2.06 -13.06
CA ILE A 99 3.86 1.43 -13.87
C ILE A 99 3.51 0.01 -13.46
N GLY A 100 4.25 -0.55 -12.48
CA GLY A 100 4.02 -1.91 -12.00
C GLY A 100 4.66 -3.01 -12.86
N LYS A 101 5.65 -2.69 -13.71
CA LYS A 101 6.40 -3.67 -14.53
C LYS A 101 6.94 -4.82 -13.67
N TRP A 102 7.44 -4.52 -12.47
CA TRP A 102 8.08 -5.46 -11.56
C TRP A 102 7.11 -6.19 -10.61
N HIS A 103 5.80 -6.06 -10.86
CA HIS A 103 4.81 -6.80 -10.06
C HIS A 103 4.84 -8.31 -10.34
N GLY A 104 5.06 -8.68 -11.62
CA GLY A 104 5.25 -10.06 -12.04
C GLY A 104 6.07 -10.06 -13.34
N VAL A 105 7.24 -10.69 -13.31
CA VAL A 105 8.17 -10.68 -14.45
C VAL A 105 8.57 -12.09 -14.84
N SER A 106 8.74 -12.31 -16.15
CA SER A 106 9.46 -13.47 -16.69
C SER A 106 10.96 -13.33 -16.41
N PRO A 107 11.77 -14.39 -16.60
CA PRO A 107 13.23 -14.28 -16.53
C PRO A 107 13.74 -13.11 -17.36
N PHE A 108 14.58 -12.27 -16.75
CA PHE A 108 15.08 -11.04 -17.35
C PHE A 108 16.59 -10.87 -17.14
N ASP A 109 17.23 -10.07 -17.97
CA ASP A 109 18.62 -9.65 -17.80
C ASP A 109 18.70 -8.64 -16.65
N ILE A 110 19.53 -8.92 -15.65
CA ILE A 110 19.62 -8.12 -14.43
C ILE A 110 20.24 -6.74 -14.68
N GLN A 111 21.03 -6.56 -15.73
CA GLN A 111 21.69 -5.30 -16.04
C GLN A 111 20.73 -4.35 -16.76
N THR A 112 19.94 -4.86 -17.67
CA THR A 112 19.05 -4.06 -18.52
C THR A 112 17.61 -4.05 -18.05
N GLY A 113 17.20 -5.06 -17.27
CA GLY A 113 15.80 -5.28 -16.89
C GLY A 113 14.91 -5.76 -18.03
N GLU A 114 15.50 -6.18 -19.16
CA GLU A 114 14.76 -6.67 -20.32
C GLU A 114 14.51 -8.19 -20.23
N ALA A 115 13.33 -8.61 -20.72
CA ALA A 115 12.98 -10.03 -20.73
C ALA A 115 13.96 -10.83 -21.61
N ILE A 116 14.48 -11.95 -21.10
CA ILE A 116 15.38 -12.86 -21.84
C ILE A 116 14.60 -13.57 -22.95
N ALA A 117 13.39 -14.02 -22.65
CA ALA A 117 12.52 -14.66 -23.62
C ALA A 117 11.46 -13.67 -24.13
N LYS A 118 11.36 -13.53 -25.46
CA LYS A 118 10.25 -12.80 -26.07
C LYS A 118 8.98 -13.65 -25.96
N PRO A 119 7.83 -13.06 -25.61
CA PRO A 119 6.57 -13.80 -25.60
C PRO A 119 6.24 -14.31 -27.00
N ILE A 120 5.76 -15.56 -27.08
CA ILE A 120 5.28 -16.14 -28.32
C ILE A 120 3.84 -15.66 -28.54
N GLY A 121 3.67 -14.68 -29.42
CA GLY A 121 2.35 -14.12 -29.72
C GLY A 121 1.92 -12.99 -28.78
N LYS A 122 0.72 -12.47 -29.01
CA LYS A 122 0.11 -11.40 -28.21
C LYS A 122 -0.67 -12.01 -27.06
N PRO A 123 -0.48 -11.52 -25.81
CA PRO A 123 -1.27 -11.98 -24.66
C PRO A 123 -2.77 -11.80 -24.89
N TYR A 124 -3.59 -12.72 -24.40
CA TYR A 124 -5.06 -12.67 -24.56
C TYR A 124 -5.67 -11.35 -24.05
N GLY A 125 -5.19 -10.84 -22.92
CA GLY A 125 -5.64 -9.54 -22.38
C GLY A 125 -5.44 -8.41 -23.38
N ASN A 126 -4.29 -8.36 -24.06
CA ASN A 126 -4.03 -7.35 -25.07
C ASN A 126 -4.91 -7.51 -26.34
N ILE A 127 -5.25 -8.76 -26.71
CA ILE A 127 -6.18 -9.02 -27.81
C ILE A 127 -7.58 -8.47 -27.44
N ILE A 128 -8.02 -8.72 -26.21
CA ILE A 128 -9.31 -8.21 -25.71
C ILE A 128 -9.27 -6.68 -25.62
N GLY A 129 -8.17 -6.10 -25.13
CA GLY A 129 -8.00 -4.65 -25.07
C GLY A 129 -8.11 -3.96 -26.43
N ASP A 130 -7.46 -4.50 -27.46
CA ASP A 130 -7.58 -3.99 -28.84
C ASP A 130 -9.00 -4.12 -29.36
N TYR A 131 -9.62 -5.30 -29.15
CA TYR A 131 -11.01 -5.51 -29.56
C TYR A 131 -11.95 -4.49 -28.90
N LEU A 132 -11.78 -4.19 -27.64
CA LEU A 132 -12.59 -3.20 -26.93
C LEU A 132 -12.39 -1.79 -27.49
N ILE A 133 -11.15 -1.42 -27.89
CA ILE A 133 -10.87 -0.14 -28.54
C ILE A 133 -11.65 -0.06 -29.86
N ASP A 134 -11.53 -1.07 -30.71
CA ASP A 134 -12.21 -1.10 -32.00
C ASP A 134 -13.74 -1.11 -31.81
N TYR A 135 -14.22 -1.86 -30.83
CA TYR A 135 -15.65 -1.93 -30.52
C TYR A 135 -16.23 -0.58 -30.11
N VAL A 136 -15.57 0.14 -29.18
CA VAL A 136 -16.01 1.46 -28.73
C VAL A 136 -15.93 2.48 -29.87
N ASN A 137 -14.92 2.39 -30.73
CA ASN A 137 -14.76 3.30 -31.89
C ASN A 137 -15.90 3.16 -32.92
N THR A 138 -16.48 1.95 -33.02
CA THR A 138 -17.51 1.62 -34.04
C THR A 138 -18.93 1.54 -33.47
N ALA A 139 -19.08 1.47 -32.15
CA ALA A 139 -20.38 1.35 -31.48
C ALA A 139 -21.21 2.65 -31.61
N GLU A 140 -22.47 2.53 -31.96
CA GLU A 140 -23.43 3.64 -32.01
C GLU A 140 -23.68 4.27 -30.63
N ASN A 141 -23.71 3.41 -29.58
CA ASN A 141 -23.99 3.82 -28.18
C ASN A 141 -22.74 3.73 -27.32
N LYS A 142 -21.63 4.22 -27.83
CA LYS A 142 -20.31 4.15 -27.13
C LYS A 142 -20.31 4.80 -25.75
N GLU A 143 -21.15 5.83 -25.54
CA GLU A 143 -21.30 6.54 -24.27
C GLU A 143 -21.90 5.66 -23.15
N LEU A 144 -22.56 4.56 -23.51
CA LEU A 144 -23.11 3.59 -22.55
C LEU A 144 -22.11 2.51 -22.16
N ILE A 145 -21.01 2.38 -22.90
CA ILE A 145 -20.00 1.35 -22.64
C ILE A 145 -19.09 1.81 -21.51
N ARG A 146 -18.87 0.93 -20.52
CA ARG A 146 -17.90 1.13 -19.45
C ARG A 146 -17.03 -0.11 -19.28
N VAL A 147 -15.73 0.11 -19.12
CA VAL A 147 -14.74 -0.93 -18.82
C VAL A 147 -14.20 -0.67 -17.42
N ILE A 148 -14.44 -1.59 -16.51
CA ILE A 148 -14.12 -1.45 -15.09
C ILE A 148 -13.05 -2.47 -14.71
N THR A 149 -12.02 -2.03 -13.99
CA THR A 149 -10.94 -2.89 -13.50
C THR A 149 -10.58 -2.58 -12.04
N PRO A 150 -10.26 -3.61 -11.21
CA PRO A 150 -9.75 -3.40 -9.86
C PRO A 150 -8.22 -3.39 -9.86
N ALA A 151 -7.59 -2.25 -10.19
CA ALA A 151 -6.14 -2.05 -10.22
C ALA A 151 -5.36 -3.00 -11.16
N MET A 152 -6.00 -3.51 -12.21
CA MET A 152 -5.42 -4.54 -13.08
C MET A 152 -5.27 -4.10 -14.54
N SER A 153 -5.22 -2.80 -14.83
CA SER A 153 -5.15 -2.26 -16.19
C SER A 153 -3.99 -2.85 -17.02
N LEU A 154 -2.79 -2.98 -16.44
CA LEU A 154 -1.64 -3.59 -17.12
C LEU A 154 -1.81 -5.10 -17.27
N GLY A 155 -2.18 -5.80 -16.20
CA GLY A 155 -2.32 -7.26 -16.18
C GLY A 155 -3.46 -7.77 -17.07
N SER A 156 -4.51 -6.98 -17.23
CA SER A 156 -5.66 -7.29 -18.10
C SER A 156 -5.48 -6.83 -19.56
N GLY A 157 -4.34 -6.16 -19.88
CA GLY A 157 -4.10 -5.64 -21.22
C GLY A 157 -4.94 -4.41 -21.58
N LEU A 158 -5.48 -3.71 -20.58
CA LEU A 158 -6.39 -2.56 -20.76
C LEU A 158 -5.69 -1.20 -20.76
N THR A 159 -4.36 -1.16 -20.66
CA THR A 159 -3.60 0.11 -20.59
C THR A 159 -3.82 0.99 -21.83
N GLU A 160 -3.82 0.41 -23.02
CA GLU A 160 -4.05 1.17 -24.24
C GLU A 160 -5.53 1.60 -24.38
N PHE A 161 -6.46 0.76 -23.95
CA PHE A 161 -7.87 1.14 -23.86
C PHE A 161 -8.07 2.36 -22.94
N ALA A 162 -7.47 2.35 -21.76
CA ALA A 162 -7.56 3.45 -20.80
C ALA A 162 -7.03 4.79 -21.38
N LYS A 163 -6.01 4.72 -22.24
CA LYS A 163 -5.47 5.90 -22.94
C LYS A 163 -6.39 6.38 -24.08
N ALA A 164 -6.94 5.45 -24.85
CA ALA A 164 -7.80 5.75 -26.00
C ALA A 164 -9.19 6.23 -25.58
N HIS A 165 -9.73 5.67 -24.50
CA HIS A 165 -11.09 5.91 -24.04
C HIS A 165 -11.15 6.18 -22.52
N PRO A 166 -10.53 7.27 -22.03
CA PRO A 166 -10.45 7.56 -20.59
C PRO A 166 -11.82 7.76 -19.92
N GLU A 167 -12.83 8.21 -20.66
CA GLU A 167 -14.20 8.44 -20.15
C GLU A 167 -15.00 7.13 -20.00
N GLN A 168 -14.64 6.09 -20.73
CA GLN A 168 -15.22 4.76 -20.65
C GLN A 168 -14.47 3.84 -19.71
N PHE A 169 -13.29 4.25 -19.20
CA PHE A 169 -12.44 3.45 -18.35
C PHE A 169 -12.54 3.85 -16.89
N ILE A 170 -12.77 2.87 -15.99
CA ILE A 170 -12.86 3.09 -14.56
C ILE A 170 -11.93 2.11 -13.85
N ASP A 171 -10.95 2.63 -13.11
CA ASP A 171 -10.14 1.85 -12.19
C ASP A 171 -10.59 2.14 -10.75
N VAL A 172 -11.12 1.13 -10.08
CA VAL A 172 -11.64 1.24 -8.71
C VAL A 172 -10.58 0.96 -7.64
N GLY A 173 -9.32 0.74 -8.04
CA GLY A 173 -8.27 0.31 -7.14
C GLY A 173 -8.45 -1.17 -6.70
N LEU A 174 -7.79 -1.57 -5.62
CA LEU A 174 -7.89 -2.94 -5.06
C LEU A 174 -9.23 -3.12 -4.34
N ALA A 175 -10.31 -3.25 -5.12
CA ALA A 175 -11.68 -3.31 -4.62
C ALA A 175 -12.58 -4.12 -5.59
N GLU A 176 -12.34 -5.43 -5.66
CA GLU A 176 -12.98 -6.37 -6.60
C GLU A 176 -14.50 -6.40 -6.41
N GLU A 177 -14.97 -6.40 -5.17
CA GLU A 177 -16.40 -6.38 -4.85
C GLU A 177 -17.05 -5.08 -5.32
N ASN A 178 -16.36 -3.94 -5.16
CA ASN A 178 -16.84 -2.66 -5.63
C ASN A 178 -16.88 -2.58 -7.16
N ALA A 179 -15.89 -3.16 -7.86
CA ALA A 179 -15.90 -3.27 -9.33
C ALA A 179 -17.14 -4.00 -9.82
N THR A 180 -17.44 -5.14 -9.21
CA THR A 180 -18.61 -5.97 -9.55
C THR A 180 -19.92 -5.26 -9.25
N LEU A 181 -20.03 -4.63 -8.08
CA LEU A 181 -21.21 -3.87 -7.68
C LEU A 181 -21.46 -2.68 -8.62
N MET A 182 -20.42 -1.94 -8.96
CA MET A 182 -20.49 -0.80 -9.87
C MET A 182 -20.91 -1.24 -11.27
N ALA A 183 -20.31 -2.32 -11.80
CA ALA A 183 -20.67 -2.86 -13.11
C ALA A 183 -22.15 -3.30 -13.14
N SER A 184 -22.61 -4.02 -12.11
CA SER A 184 -24.00 -4.45 -11.98
C SER A 184 -24.96 -3.26 -11.90
N SER A 185 -24.65 -2.25 -11.10
CA SER A 185 -25.48 -1.05 -10.94
C SER A 185 -25.58 -0.25 -12.25
N MET A 186 -24.47 -0.07 -12.96
CA MET A 186 -24.45 0.64 -14.24
C MET A 186 -25.19 -0.11 -15.34
N ALA A 187 -25.22 -1.45 -15.30
CA ALA A 187 -25.95 -2.25 -16.27
C ALA A 187 -27.46 -2.20 -16.08
N HIS A 188 -27.97 -1.74 -14.92
CA HIS A 188 -29.39 -1.62 -14.58
C HIS A 188 -29.91 -0.18 -14.64
N ALA A 189 -29.05 0.79 -14.84
CA ALA A 189 -29.39 2.22 -14.90
C ALA A 189 -29.76 2.65 -16.33
#